data_9c6dea34702e2be68cdec0db803b4c45
#
_entry.id   9c6dea34702e2be68cdec0db803b4c45
#
_cell.length_a   1.000
_cell.length_b   1.000
_cell.length_c   1.000
_cell.angle_alpha   90.00
_cell.angle_beta   90.00
_cell.angle_gamma   90.00
#
_symmetry.space_group_name_H-M   'P 1'
#
loop_
_entity.id
_entity.type
_entity.pdbx_description
1 polymer ?
#
loop_
_entity_poly.entity_id
_entity_poly.type
_entity_poly.pdbx_seq_one_letter_code
_entity_poly.pdbx_strand_id
1 'polypeptide(L)'
;MQMFKNVMENFETLSGRFVRDVVMKASNSDIMNAMQRCILTLYTYDSKAEDISAENVLRQSIEMIAKLPLIAVYSYHSYRHFRKDETLFIRNPQKGLSLAENLLLMLRPDGKYTELEAKVLDIALILHAEHGGGNNSTFTTHVVTSSGTDTYSSIAASIGSLKGPRHGGANLKVQNMFEDIKANVKDWSDEKEVENYLCKILNKEAFDHTGLIYGMGHAVYTLSDPREVILKRFARDLAQEKGMMKEFALYELVERLVEDLLWSSADFSKNVCANVDFYSVSYILCLVIP
;
A
#
# COMPACT_ATOMS: atom_id res chain seq x y z
N MET A 1 -19.90 5.16 15.46
CA MET A 1 -19.51 4.42 14.25
C MET A 1 -20.50 4.57 13.09
N GLN A 2 -21.80 4.30 13.26
CA GLN A 2 -22.80 4.42 12.18
C GLN A 2 -22.88 5.83 11.57
N MET A 3 -22.81 6.88 12.40
CA MET A 3 -22.80 8.28 11.92
C MET A 3 -21.62 8.56 10.98
N PHE A 4 -20.41 8.11 11.33
CA PHE A 4 -19.22 8.26 10.49
C PHE A 4 -19.38 7.50 9.16
N LYS A 5 -19.88 6.28 9.20
CA LYS A 5 -20.18 5.48 8.00
C LYS A 5 -21.15 6.20 7.06
N ASN A 6 -22.24 6.74 7.60
CA ASN A 6 -23.21 7.50 6.82
C ASN A 6 -22.61 8.77 6.19
N VAL A 7 -21.69 9.44 6.89
CA VAL A 7 -20.97 10.61 6.35
C VAL A 7 -20.06 10.18 5.22
N MET A 8 -19.31 9.10 5.38
CA MET A 8 -18.45 8.56 4.32
C MET A 8 -19.25 8.20 3.06
N GLU A 9 -20.37 7.49 3.21
CA GLU A 9 -21.25 7.10 2.08
C GLU A 9 -21.77 8.30 1.28
N ASN A 10 -21.91 9.47 1.89
CA ASN A 10 -22.33 10.68 1.18
C ASN A 10 -21.23 11.28 0.29
N PHE A 11 -19.96 10.98 0.56
CA PHE A 11 -18.81 11.49 -0.18
C PHE A 11 -18.22 10.46 -1.17
N GLU A 12 -18.69 9.22 -1.16
CA GLU A 12 -18.21 8.13 -2.04
C GLU A 12 -18.64 8.30 -3.51
N THR A 13 -18.63 9.52 -4.03
CA THR A 13 -18.95 9.76 -5.43
C THR A 13 -18.00 10.78 -6.05
N LEU A 14 -17.65 10.55 -7.30
CA LEU A 14 -16.95 11.51 -8.15
C LEU A 14 -17.92 11.95 -9.26
N SER A 15 -17.96 13.25 -9.56
CA SER A 15 -18.76 13.70 -10.69
C SER A 15 -18.27 13.08 -11.99
N GLY A 16 -19.20 12.70 -12.89
CA GLY A 16 -18.83 12.14 -14.20
C GLY A 16 -17.90 13.06 -15.01
N ARG A 17 -18.03 14.38 -14.82
CA ARG A 17 -17.11 15.35 -15.41
C ARG A 17 -15.70 15.22 -14.86
N PHE A 18 -15.54 15.07 -13.53
CA PHE A 18 -14.23 14.89 -12.92
C PHE A 18 -13.59 13.57 -13.37
N VAL A 19 -14.35 12.48 -13.37
CA VAL A 19 -13.85 11.18 -13.84
C VAL A 19 -13.36 11.27 -15.28
N ARG A 20 -14.21 11.79 -16.20
CA ARG A 20 -13.89 11.89 -17.63
C ARG A 20 -12.71 12.83 -17.90
N ASP A 21 -12.75 14.05 -17.34
CA ASP A 21 -11.87 15.14 -17.74
C ASP A 21 -10.56 15.19 -16.95
N VAL A 22 -10.52 14.63 -15.73
CA VAL A 22 -9.36 14.65 -14.85
C VAL A 22 -8.72 13.26 -14.73
N VAL A 23 -9.50 12.26 -14.31
CA VAL A 23 -8.94 10.92 -14.05
C VAL A 23 -8.54 10.26 -15.36
N MET A 24 -9.45 10.23 -16.36
CA MET A 24 -9.28 9.40 -17.55
C MET A 24 -8.40 10.04 -18.63
N LYS A 25 -8.49 11.34 -18.85
CA LYS A 25 -7.74 12.01 -19.95
C LYS A 25 -6.23 11.96 -19.81
N ALA A 26 -5.70 11.87 -18.60
CA ALA A 26 -4.27 11.85 -18.36
C ALA A 26 -3.84 10.53 -17.70
N SER A 27 -4.13 9.43 -18.40
CA SER A 27 -3.77 8.08 -17.92
C SER A 27 -2.25 7.93 -17.79
N ASN A 28 -1.81 7.34 -16.67
CA ASN A 28 -0.41 7.17 -16.32
C ASN A 28 -0.19 5.80 -15.67
N SER A 29 0.99 5.20 -15.90
CA SER A 29 1.41 3.98 -15.20
C SER A 29 1.70 4.22 -13.71
N ASP A 30 2.08 5.42 -13.33
CA ASP A 30 2.26 5.82 -11.94
C ASP A 30 0.92 6.29 -11.35
N ILE A 31 0.22 5.36 -10.70
CA ILE A 31 -1.09 5.63 -10.08
C ILE A 31 -0.98 6.63 -8.93
N MET A 32 0.13 6.63 -8.18
CA MET A 32 0.36 7.64 -7.12
C MET A 32 0.46 9.05 -7.70
N ASN A 33 1.11 9.21 -8.86
CA ASN A 33 1.14 10.49 -9.59
C ASN A 33 -0.26 10.91 -10.05
N ALA A 34 -1.04 9.96 -10.58
CA ALA A 34 -2.42 10.23 -10.98
C ALA A 34 -3.28 10.67 -9.78
N MET A 35 -3.14 10.00 -8.63
CA MET A 35 -3.83 10.37 -7.38
C MET A 35 -3.44 11.77 -6.91
N GLN A 36 -2.15 12.09 -6.89
CA GLN A 36 -1.63 13.41 -6.50
C GLN A 36 -2.26 14.52 -7.34
N ARG A 37 -2.27 14.36 -8.67
CA ARG A 37 -2.89 15.30 -9.60
C ARG A 37 -4.39 15.41 -9.36
N CYS A 38 -5.09 14.31 -9.17
CA CYS A 38 -6.52 14.32 -8.91
C CYS A 38 -6.87 15.06 -7.62
N ILE A 39 -6.13 14.81 -6.53
CA ILE A 39 -6.33 15.50 -5.26
C ILE A 39 -6.14 17.00 -5.43
N LEU A 40 -5.05 17.44 -6.06
CA LEU A 40 -4.82 18.88 -6.31
C LEU A 40 -5.95 19.49 -7.14
N THR A 41 -6.51 18.75 -8.11
CA THR A 41 -7.59 19.24 -8.95
C THR A 41 -8.93 19.28 -8.22
N LEU A 42 -9.15 18.47 -7.17
CA LEU A 42 -10.37 18.53 -6.34
C LEU A 42 -10.59 19.91 -5.72
N TYR A 43 -9.52 20.67 -5.46
CA TYR A 43 -9.58 22.08 -5.07
C TYR A 43 -10.56 22.88 -5.92
N THR A 44 -10.52 22.73 -7.24
CA THR A 44 -11.38 23.48 -8.19
C THR A 44 -12.87 23.12 -8.05
N TYR A 45 -13.18 22.00 -7.44
CA TYR A 45 -14.55 21.50 -7.25
C TYR A 45 -15.12 21.77 -5.85
N ASP A 46 -14.32 22.35 -4.94
CA ASP A 46 -14.74 22.72 -3.59
C ASP A 46 -14.88 24.25 -3.47
N SER A 47 -16.08 24.75 -3.29
CA SER A 47 -16.35 26.18 -3.11
C SER A 47 -15.76 26.77 -1.83
N LYS A 48 -15.32 25.91 -0.88
CA LYS A 48 -14.66 26.27 0.38
C LYS A 48 -13.21 25.79 0.45
N ALA A 49 -12.54 25.66 -0.71
CA ALA A 49 -11.18 25.12 -0.77
C ALA A 49 -10.19 25.91 0.11
N GLU A 50 -10.33 27.23 0.16
CA GLU A 50 -9.46 28.13 0.94
C GLU A 50 -9.83 28.27 2.41
N ASP A 51 -10.94 27.68 2.87
CA ASP A 51 -11.36 27.74 4.27
C ASP A 51 -10.57 26.71 5.08
N ILE A 52 -9.58 27.17 5.83
CA ILE A 52 -8.71 26.39 6.69
C ILE A 52 -9.22 26.26 8.14
N SER A 53 -10.50 26.57 8.40
CA SER A 53 -11.10 26.27 9.70
C SER A 53 -11.07 24.77 10.01
N ALA A 54 -10.90 24.42 11.29
CA ALA A 54 -10.82 23.02 11.71
C ALA A 54 -12.02 22.18 11.25
N GLU A 55 -13.22 22.78 11.25
CA GLU A 55 -14.44 22.13 10.79
C GLU A 55 -14.38 21.82 9.29
N ASN A 56 -13.95 22.79 8.48
CA ASN A 56 -13.87 22.59 7.03
C ASN A 56 -12.72 21.63 6.66
N VAL A 57 -11.57 21.72 7.31
CA VAL A 57 -10.45 20.78 7.12
C VAL A 57 -10.87 19.35 7.44
N LEU A 58 -11.64 19.14 8.54
CA LEU A 58 -12.20 17.82 8.87
C LEU A 58 -13.15 17.33 7.77
N ARG A 59 -14.07 18.19 7.28
CA ARG A 59 -14.97 17.86 6.16
C ARG A 59 -14.17 17.43 4.92
N GLN A 60 -13.18 18.23 4.51
CA GLN A 60 -12.33 17.97 3.35
C GLN A 60 -11.54 16.66 3.52
N SER A 61 -11.03 16.38 4.72
CA SER A 61 -10.28 15.16 5.03
C SER A 61 -11.17 13.91 4.89
N ILE A 62 -12.38 13.94 5.45
CA ILE A 62 -13.33 12.83 5.32
C ILE A 62 -13.73 12.62 3.86
N GLU A 63 -13.97 13.70 3.13
CA GLU A 63 -14.30 13.65 1.72
C GLU A 63 -13.16 13.03 0.88
N MET A 64 -11.91 13.41 1.15
CA MET A 64 -10.75 12.83 0.47
C MET A 64 -10.57 11.34 0.81
N ILE A 65 -10.75 10.93 2.08
CA ILE A 65 -10.69 9.51 2.47
C ILE A 65 -11.72 8.69 1.67
N ALA A 66 -12.94 9.21 1.50
CA ALA A 66 -13.98 8.53 0.74
C ALA A 66 -13.69 8.48 -0.77
N LYS A 67 -13.08 9.51 -1.34
CA LYS A 67 -12.82 9.64 -2.78
C LYS A 67 -11.52 8.99 -3.25
N LEU A 68 -10.51 8.87 -2.39
CA LEU A 68 -9.20 8.32 -2.76
C LEU A 68 -9.27 6.91 -3.35
N PRO A 69 -10.06 5.97 -2.81
CA PRO A 69 -10.21 4.63 -3.40
C PRO A 69 -10.77 4.67 -4.82
N LEU A 70 -11.75 5.53 -5.07
CA LEU A 70 -12.31 5.69 -6.41
C LEU A 70 -11.27 6.25 -7.39
N ILE A 71 -10.55 7.28 -6.96
CA ILE A 71 -9.48 7.90 -7.76
C ILE A 71 -8.40 6.86 -8.09
N ALA A 72 -7.99 6.05 -7.12
CA ALA A 72 -6.98 5.01 -7.32
C ALA A 72 -7.45 3.97 -8.34
N VAL A 73 -8.63 3.39 -8.12
CA VAL A 73 -9.18 2.34 -8.98
C VAL A 73 -9.47 2.85 -10.39
N TYR A 74 -10.10 4.03 -10.52
CA TYR A 74 -10.41 4.58 -11.84
C TYR A 74 -9.14 5.00 -12.60
N SER A 75 -8.11 5.50 -11.91
CA SER A 75 -6.80 5.77 -12.51
C SER A 75 -6.14 4.50 -13.02
N TYR A 76 -6.22 3.40 -12.24
CA TYR A 76 -5.72 2.09 -12.65
C TYR A 76 -6.46 1.55 -13.87
N HIS A 77 -7.81 1.55 -13.88
CA HIS A 77 -8.58 1.11 -15.04
C HIS A 77 -8.36 2.00 -16.27
N SER A 78 -8.18 3.30 -16.08
CA SER A 78 -7.77 4.22 -17.14
C SER A 78 -6.40 3.84 -17.73
N TYR A 79 -5.42 3.55 -16.87
CA TYR A 79 -4.12 3.07 -17.31
C TYR A 79 -4.21 1.76 -18.09
N ARG A 80 -4.94 0.77 -17.59
CA ARG A 80 -5.14 -0.52 -18.26
C ARG A 80 -5.80 -0.34 -19.63
N HIS A 81 -6.82 0.49 -19.71
CA HIS A 81 -7.53 0.75 -20.95
C HIS A 81 -6.65 1.48 -21.98
N PHE A 82 -6.11 2.65 -21.63
CA PHE A 82 -5.42 3.51 -22.60
C PHE A 82 -3.98 3.12 -22.90
N ARG A 83 -3.34 2.28 -22.07
CA ARG A 83 -1.93 1.91 -22.20
C ARG A 83 -1.70 0.41 -22.37
N LYS A 84 -2.69 -0.40 -22.09
CA LYS A 84 -2.63 -1.87 -22.19
C LYS A 84 -3.69 -2.45 -23.12
N ASP A 85 -4.50 -1.60 -23.76
CA ASP A 85 -5.60 -1.98 -24.67
C ASP A 85 -6.62 -2.94 -24.06
N GLU A 86 -6.86 -2.82 -22.74
CA GLU A 86 -7.81 -3.66 -22.04
C GLU A 86 -9.20 -3.01 -21.97
N THR A 87 -10.22 -3.81 -21.66
CA THR A 87 -11.58 -3.31 -21.49
C THR A 87 -11.68 -2.35 -20.32
N LEU A 88 -12.30 -1.19 -20.53
CA LEU A 88 -12.55 -0.22 -19.48
C LEU A 88 -13.69 -0.70 -18.58
N PHE A 89 -13.39 -0.80 -17.29
CA PHE A 89 -14.38 -1.05 -16.25
C PHE A 89 -14.50 0.17 -15.35
N ILE A 90 -15.71 0.74 -15.25
CA ILE A 90 -16.03 1.79 -14.28
C ILE A 90 -17.24 1.32 -13.50
N ARG A 91 -17.03 1.00 -12.24
CA ARG A 91 -18.06 0.54 -11.31
C ARG A 91 -18.13 1.50 -10.14
N ASN A 92 -19.32 1.93 -9.80
CA ASN A 92 -19.56 2.79 -8.65
C ASN A 92 -19.55 1.97 -7.35
N PRO A 93 -19.14 2.58 -6.23
CA PRO A 93 -19.26 1.96 -4.92
C PRO A 93 -20.75 1.68 -4.59
N GLN A 94 -20.97 0.66 -3.79
CA GLN A 94 -22.30 0.26 -3.34
C GLN A 94 -22.49 0.66 -1.87
N LYS A 95 -23.64 1.25 -1.57
CA LYS A 95 -24.01 1.58 -0.20
C LYS A 95 -24.14 0.32 0.66
N GLY A 96 -23.73 0.44 1.90
CA GLY A 96 -23.78 -0.67 2.86
C GLY A 96 -22.55 -1.55 2.87
N LEU A 97 -21.69 -1.52 1.83
CA LEU A 97 -20.39 -2.18 1.82
C LEU A 97 -19.34 -1.35 2.58
N SER A 98 -18.35 -2.02 3.13
CA SER A 98 -17.17 -1.37 3.71
C SER A 98 -16.28 -0.76 2.62
N LEU A 99 -15.30 0.04 3.05
CA LEU A 99 -14.30 0.62 2.14
C LEU A 99 -13.51 -0.48 1.41
N ALA A 100 -13.10 -1.53 2.12
CA ALA A 100 -12.37 -2.67 1.56
C ALA A 100 -13.22 -3.46 0.56
N GLU A 101 -14.48 -3.74 0.88
CA GLU A 101 -15.42 -4.41 -0.02
C GLU A 101 -15.64 -3.60 -1.29
N ASN A 102 -15.89 -2.31 -1.17
CA ASN A 102 -16.04 -1.40 -2.31
C ASN A 102 -14.78 -1.34 -3.17
N LEU A 103 -13.60 -1.33 -2.56
CA LEU A 103 -12.33 -1.34 -3.28
C LEU A 103 -12.19 -2.60 -4.14
N LEU A 104 -12.42 -3.79 -3.57
CA LEU A 104 -12.37 -5.06 -4.29
C LEU A 104 -13.45 -5.17 -5.35
N LEU A 105 -14.68 -4.73 -5.04
CA LEU A 105 -15.79 -4.69 -5.98
C LEU A 105 -15.46 -3.85 -7.22
N MET A 106 -14.88 -2.68 -7.02
CA MET A 106 -14.56 -1.75 -8.11
C MET A 106 -13.33 -2.17 -8.90
N LEU A 107 -12.32 -2.74 -8.22
CA LEU A 107 -11.05 -3.11 -8.82
C LEU A 107 -11.16 -4.32 -9.74
N ARG A 108 -11.98 -5.31 -9.39
CA ARG A 108 -12.07 -6.57 -10.11
C ARG A 108 -13.08 -6.49 -11.26
N PRO A 109 -12.72 -6.99 -12.47
CA PRO A 109 -13.62 -6.96 -13.62
C PRO A 109 -14.96 -7.68 -13.36
N ASP A 110 -14.94 -8.80 -12.62
CA ASP A 110 -16.14 -9.57 -12.25
C ASP A 110 -16.84 -9.06 -10.98
N GLY A 111 -16.16 -8.17 -10.22
CA GLY A 111 -16.65 -7.60 -8.96
C GLY A 111 -16.77 -8.62 -7.83
N LYS A 112 -16.12 -9.77 -7.93
CA LYS A 112 -16.20 -10.82 -6.91
C LYS A 112 -15.05 -10.74 -5.93
N TYR A 113 -15.34 -11.03 -4.68
CA TYR A 113 -14.37 -11.17 -3.60
C TYR A 113 -14.93 -12.12 -2.53
N THR A 114 -14.05 -12.70 -1.71
CA THR A 114 -14.46 -13.49 -0.55
C THR A 114 -14.54 -12.61 0.69
N GLU A 115 -15.24 -13.09 1.72
CA GLU A 115 -15.31 -12.41 3.02
C GLU A 115 -13.91 -12.25 3.64
N LEU A 116 -13.05 -13.27 3.49
CA LEU A 116 -11.68 -13.24 3.97
C LEU A 116 -10.85 -12.17 3.24
N GLU A 117 -10.96 -12.08 1.92
CA GLU A 117 -10.27 -11.04 1.14
C GLU A 117 -10.64 -9.62 1.60
N ALA A 118 -11.95 -9.36 1.77
CA ALA A 118 -12.42 -8.07 2.26
C ALA A 118 -11.89 -7.77 3.67
N LYS A 119 -11.90 -8.76 4.57
CA LYS A 119 -11.40 -8.64 5.93
C LYS A 119 -9.89 -8.38 5.98
N VAL A 120 -9.10 -9.08 5.16
CA VAL A 120 -7.65 -8.87 5.09
C VAL A 120 -7.33 -7.47 4.60
N LEU A 121 -8.02 -7.01 3.56
CA LEU A 121 -7.82 -5.65 3.04
C LEU A 121 -8.25 -4.58 4.06
N ASP A 122 -9.35 -4.78 4.78
CA ASP A 122 -9.83 -3.85 5.81
C ASP A 122 -8.81 -3.73 6.96
N ILE A 123 -8.29 -4.86 7.43
CA ILE A 123 -7.22 -4.88 8.45
C ILE A 123 -5.95 -4.20 7.94
N ALA A 124 -5.56 -4.45 6.70
CA ALA A 124 -4.42 -3.78 6.09
C ALA A 124 -4.61 -2.25 6.06
N LEU A 125 -5.78 -1.77 5.65
CA LEU A 125 -6.10 -0.33 5.67
C LEU A 125 -6.04 0.26 7.08
N ILE A 126 -6.54 -0.47 8.09
CA ILE A 126 -6.46 -0.04 9.51
C ILE A 126 -5.01 0.05 9.96
N LEU A 127 -4.19 -0.97 9.69
CA LEU A 127 -2.80 -1.03 10.15
C LEU A 127 -1.89 0.01 9.45
N HIS A 128 -2.27 0.49 8.27
CA HIS A 128 -1.58 1.55 7.54
C HIS A 128 -2.16 2.95 7.76
N ALA A 129 -3.26 3.09 8.52
CA ALA A 129 -3.92 4.37 8.72
C ALA A 129 -3.09 5.36 9.57
N GLU A 130 -2.20 4.84 10.42
CA GLU A 130 -1.39 5.65 11.33
C GLU A 130 -0.01 4.99 11.55
N HIS A 131 1.05 5.80 11.52
CA HIS A 131 2.43 5.35 11.77
C HIS A 131 3.22 6.37 12.62
N GLY A 132 2.55 7.21 13.35
CA GLY A 132 3.17 8.30 14.12
C GLY A 132 3.70 9.45 13.26
N GLY A 133 4.15 10.50 13.93
CA GLY A 133 4.61 11.74 13.27
C GLY A 133 5.97 11.66 12.56
N GLY A 134 6.67 10.53 12.66
CA GLY A 134 8.08 10.39 12.25
C GLY A 134 8.29 10.05 10.77
N ASN A 135 7.25 9.87 9.97
CA ASN A 135 7.41 9.56 8.54
C ASN A 135 7.48 10.82 7.67
N ASN A 136 8.09 10.69 6.49
CA ASN A 136 8.39 11.82 5.62
C ASN A 136 7.13 12.51 5.05
N SER A 137 6.04 11.78 4.79
CA SER A 137 4.80 12.36 4.30
C SER A 137 4.07 13.13 5.40
N THR A 138 4.06 12.66 6.64
CA THR A 138 3.52 13.41 7.78
C THR A 138 4.34 14.68 8.01
N PHE A 139 5.68 14.59 7.98
CA PHE A 139 6.54 15.78 8.05
C PHE A 139 6.25 16.77 6.94
N THR A 140 6.09 16.31 5.70
CA THR A 140 5.71 17.14 4.56
C THR A 140 4.35 17.82 4.79
N THR A 141 3.36 17.10 5.32
CA THR A 141 2.06 17.67 5.69
C THR A 141 2.23 18.82 6.67
N HIS A 142 2.98 18.62 7.76
CA HIS A 142 3.24 19.66 8.75
C HIS A 142 3.94 20.88 8.16
N VAL A 143 4.96 20.67 7.33
CA VAL A 143 5.70 21.77 6.70
C VAL A 143 4.80 22.58 5.76
N VAL A 144 4.02 21.90 4.91
CA VAL A 144 3.18 22.58 3.93
C VAL A 144 2.00 23.31 4.59
N THR A 145 1.33 22.65 5.56
CA THR A 145 0.21 23.28 6.29
C THR A 145 0.66 24.45 7.16
N SER A 146 1.92 24.50 7.63
CA SER A 146 2.43 25.62 8.42
C SER A 146 2.47 26.94 7.65
N SER A 147 2.42 26.90 6.31
CA SER A 147 2.29 28.10 5.47
C SER A 147 0.88 28.69 5.41
N GLY A 148 -0.13 28.00 5.97
CA GLY A 148 -1.53 28.40 5.90
C GLY A 148 -2.19 28.10 4.56
N THR A 149 -1.63 27.20 3.74
CA THR A 149 -2.22 26.78 2.48
C THR A 149 -3.41 25.83 2.66
N ASP A 150 -4.15 25.59 1.58
CA ASP A 150 -5.33 24.71 1.55
C ASP A 150 -5.00 23.22 1.80
N THR A 151 -6.02 22.46 2.18
CA THR A 151 -5.90 21.03 2.50
C THR A 151 -5.50 20.20 1.27
N TYR A 152 -6.00 20.52 0.08
CA TYR A 152 -5.71 19.75 -1.14
C TYR A 152 -4.24 19.85 -1.54
N SER A 153 -3.67 21.06 -1.50
CA SER A 153 -2.24 21.29 -1.74
C SER A 153 -1.37 20.54 -0.75
N SER A 154 -1.75 20.55 0.53
CA SER A 154 -1.01 19.85 1.61
C SER A 154 -1.01 18.33 1.41
N ILE A 155 -2.16 17.74 1.10
CA ILE A 155 -2.27 16.30 0.87
C ILE A 155 -1.63 15.88 -0.46
N ALA A 156 -1.76 16.69 -1.51
CA ALA A 156 -1.07 16.43 -2.78
C ALA A 156 0.46 16.41 -2.60
N ALA A 157 1.02 17.34 -1.81
CA ALA A 157 2.45 17.34 -1.49
C ALA A 157 2.86 16.10 -0.69
N SER A 158 2.03 15.66 0.24
CA SER A 158 2.26 14.47 1.06
C SER A 158 2.24 13.17 0.24
N ILE A 159 1.32 13.04 -0.73
CA ILE A 159 1.31 11.93 -1.69
C ILE A 159 2.57 11.97 -2.56
N GLY A 160 3.01 13.15 -2.97
CA GLY A 160 4.28 13.34 -3.70
C GLY A 160 5.50 12.87 -2.90
N SER A 161 5.51 13.12 -1.60
CA SER A 161 6.52 12.58 -0.69
C SER A 161 6.44 11.05 -0.57
N LEU A 162 5.21 10.51 -0.37
CA LEU A 162 4.98 9.09 -0.19
C LEU A 162 5.41 8.27 -1.41
N LYS A 163 5.15 8.74 -2.63
CA LYS A 163 5.52 8.01 -3.86
C LYS A 163 7.03 7.86 -4.09
N GLY A 164 7.86 8.59 -3.35
CA GLY A 164 9.31 8.51 -3.48
C GLY A 164 9.86 7.12 -3.12
N PRO A 165 10.84 6.59 -3.89
CA PRO A 165 11.34 5.21 -3.71
C PRO A 165 12.02 4.97 -2.36
N ARG A 166 12.42 6.03 -1.66
CA ARG A 166 13.00 5.94 -0.31
C ARG A 166 11.98 6.04 0.82
N HIS A 167 10.68 6.18 0.49
CA HIS A 167 9.60 6.28 1.46
C HIS A 167 8.55 5.21 1.19
N GLY A 168 7.69 5.36 0.18
CA GLY A 168 6.66 4.39 -0.16
C GLY A 168 7.13 3.23 -1.07
N GLY A 169 8.41 3.16 -1.40
CA GLY A 169 8.95 2.13 -2.28
C GLY A 169 9.36 0.82 -1.60
N ALA A 170 9.24 0.70 -0.27
CA ALA A 170 9.71 -0.46 0.48
C ALA A 170 8.97 -1.74 0.08
N ASN A 171 7.66 -1.68 -0.05
CA ASN A 171 6.83 -2.82 -0.45
C ASN A 171 7.23 -3.39 -1.82
N LEU A 172 7.39 -2.53 -2.84
CA LEU A 172 7.86 -2.95 -4.17
C LEU A 172 9.25 -3.58 -4.12
N LYS A 173 10.14 -3.09 -3.26
CA LYS A 173 11.48 -3.67 -3.07
C LYS A 173 11.41 -5.06 -2.45
N VAL A 174 10.54 -5.30 -1.48
CA VAL A 174 10.28 -6.64 -0.93
C VAL A 174 9.77 -7.58 -2.03
N GLN A 175 8.80 -7.15 -2.82
CA GLN A 175 8.26 -7.94 -3.93
C GLN A 175 9.37 -8.34 -4.91
N ASN A 176 10.14 -7.38 -5.40
CA ASN A 176 11.21 -7.63 -6.37
C ASN A 176 12.28 -8.57 -5.80
N MET A 177 12.62 -8.44 -4.51
CA MET A 177 13.56 -9.32 -3.83
C MET A 177 13.03 -10.77 -3.78
N PHE A 178 11.76 -10.97 -3.44
CA PHE A 178 11.16 -12.31 -3.43
C PHE A 178 11.05 -12.91 -4.82
N GLU A 179 10.76 -12.11 -5.85
CA GLU A 179 10.79 -12.57 -7.23
C GLU A 179 12.19 -12.99 -7.67
N ASP A 180 13.21 -12.24 -7.28
CA ASP A 180 14.61 -12.56 -7.51
C ASP A 180 15.04 -13.85 -6.78
N ILE A 181 14.67 -14.02 -5.51
CA ILE A 181 14.89 -15.27 -4.76
C ILE A 181 14.23 -16.45 -5.47
N LYS A 182 12.94 -16.32 -5.85
CA LYS A 182 12.19 -17.38 -6.55
C LYS A 182 12.81 -17.77 -7.91
N ALA A 183 13.41 -16.83 -8.59
CA ALA A 183 14.06 -17.06 -9.87
C ALA A 183 15.43 -17.76 -9.76
N ASN A 184 16.14 -17.59 -8.65
CA ASN A 184 17.51 -18.04 -8.46
C ASN A 184 17.66 -19.24 -7.51
N VAL A 185 16.65 -19.52 -6.68
CA VAL A 185 16.58 -20.69 -5.78
C VAL A 185 15.69 -21.74 -6.43
N LYS A 186 16.21 -22.96 -6.61
CA LYS A 186 15.49 -24.05 -7.27
C LYS A 186 14.48 -24.73 -6.37
N ASP A 187 14.88 -25.02 -5.15
CA ASP A 187 14.02 -25.62 -4.13
C ASP A 187 13.82 -24.64 -2.96
N TRP A 188 12.65 -24.02 -2.92
CA TRP A 188 12.31 -23.05 -1.86
C TRP A 188 12.10 -23.68 -0.50
N SER A 189 12.08 -25.02 -0.39
CA SER A 189 12.02 -25.76 0.86
C SER A 189 13.40 -26.20 1.38
N ASP A 190 14.44 -26.09 0.56
CA ASP A 190 15.82 -26.35 0.98
C ASP A 190 16.39 -25.11 1.70
N GLU A 191 16.42 -25.19 3.03
CA GLU A 191 16.94 -24.12 3.89
C GLU A 191 18.34 -23.66 3.50
N LYS A 192 19.22 -24.60 3.14
CA LYS A 192 20.61 -24.27 2.77
C LYS A 192 20.70 -23.53 1.45
N GLU A 193 19.87 -23.90 0.48
CA GLU A 193 19.84 -23.20 -0.81
C GLU A 193 19.35 -21.77 -0.63
N VAL A 194 18.27 -21.57 0.14
CA VAL A 194 17.74 -20.24 0.46
C VAL A 194 18.75 -19.44 1.27
N GLU A 195 19.33 -20.00 2.34
CA GLU A 195 20.34 -19.34 3.17
C GLU A 195 21.55 -18.86 2.34
N ASN A 196 22.08 -19.73 1.49
CA ASN A 196 23.20 -19.38 0.60
C ASN A 196 22.84 -18.20 -0.32
N TYR A 197 21.62 -18.15 -0.80
CA TYR A 197 21.19 -17.03 -1.65
C TYR A 197 21.04 -15.72 -0.85
N LEU A 198 20.47 -15.78 0.35
CA LEU A 198 20.38 -14.65 1.26
C LEU A 198 21.78 -14.10 1.62
N CYS A 199 22.75 -14.98 1.86
CA CYS A 199 24.13 -14.58 2.07
C CYS A 199 24.72 -13.81 0.87
N LYS A 200 24.42 -14.23 -0.37
CA LYS A 200 24.83 -13.47 -1.58
C LYS A 200 24.21 -12.08 -1.63
N ILE A 201 22.93 -11.95 -1.27
CA ILE A 201 22.27 -10.63 -1.19
C ILE A 201 22.99 -9.75 -0.15
N LEU A 202 23.21 -10.27 1.07
CA LEU A 202 23.90 -9.56 2.16
C LEU A 202 25.33 -9.16 1.79
N ASN A 203 26.05 -9.99 1.04
CA ASN A 203 27.39 -9.73 0.55
C ASN A 203 27.43 -8.81 -0.68
N LYS A 204 26.29 -8.30 -1.15
CA LYS A 204 26.17 -7.44 -2.34
C LYS A 204 26.52 -8.16 -3.65
N GLU A 205 26.37 -9.47 -3.71
CA GLU A 205 26.69 -10.30 -4.86
C GLU A 205 25.45 -10.64 -5.70
N ALA A 206 24.23 -10.42 -5.15
CA ALA A 206 22.97 -10.75 -5.80
C ALA A 206 21.92 -9.62 -5.63
N PHE A 207 20.82 -9.76 -6.35
CA PHE A 207 19.71 -8.81 -6.39
C PHE A 207 20.18 -7.40 -6.81
N ASP A 208 19.95 -6.39 -5.99
CA ASP A 208 20.27 -4.98 -6.30
C ASP A 208 21.65 -4.52 -5.76
N HIS A 209 22.46 -5.43 -5.28
CA HIS A 209 23.82 -5.21 -4.76
C HIS A 209 23.93 -4.19 -3.62
N THR A 210 22.82 -3.91 -2.92
CA THR A 210 22.82 -3.00 -1.76
C THR A 210 23.28 -3.68 -0.47
N GLY A 211 23.12 -5.00 -0.38
CA GLY A 211 23.38 -5.79 0.83
C GLY A 211 22.22 -5.68 1.84
N LEU A 212 21.04 -5.32 1.40
CA LEU A 212 19.85 -5.16 2.25
C LEU A 212 18.84 -6.28 1.98
N ILE A 213 18.29 -6.83 3.06
CA ILE A 213 17.08 -7.66 2.99
C ILE A 213 15.89 -6.75 3.28
N TYR A 214 15.14 -6.43 2.24
CA TYR A 214 14.01 -5.51 2.34
C TYR A 214 12.85 -6.14 3.14
N GLY A 215 12.16 -5.30 3.90
CA GLY A 215 11.12 -5.75 4.83
C GLY A 215 11.65 -6.23 6.19
N MET A 216 12.99 -6.27 6.38
CA MET A 216 13.62 -6.61 7.64
C MET A 216 14.23 -5.36 8.29
N GLY A 217 13.99 -5.21 9.60
CA GLY A 217 14.44 -4.07 10.39
C GLY A 217 13.42 -2.92 10.44
N HIS A 218 13.43 -2.20 11.55
CA HIS A 218 12.57 -1.05 11.81
C HIS A 218 13.29 -0.02 12.68
N ALA A 219 12.99 1.27 12.47
CA ALA A 219 13.62 2.35 13.25
C ALA A 219 13.21 2.33 14.74
N VAL A 220 12.03 1.79 15.06
CA VAL A 220 11.44 1.77 16.40
C VAL A 220 11.39 0.35 16.96
N TYR A 221 10.90 -0.62 16.17
CA TYR A 221 10.69 -2.00 16.61
C TYR A 221 11.96 -2.83 16.41
N THR A 222 12.41 -3.49 17.48
CA THR A 222 13.62 -4.32 17.46
C THR A 222 13.33 -5.81 17.76
N LEU A 223 12.20 -6.10 18.39
CA LEU A 223 11.80 -7.48 18.73
C LEU A 223 10.70 -7.98 17.80
N SER A 224 9.69 -7.18 17.56
CA SER A 224 8.62 -7.47 16.58
C SER A 224 7.88 -6.19 16.23
N ASP A 225 7.37 -6.09 14.99
CA ASP A 225 6.40 -5.06 14.61
C ASP A 225 4.99 -5.60 14.85
N PRO A 226 4.20 -5.03 15.77
CA PRO A 226 2.87 -5.56 16.10
C PRO A 226 1.92 -5.58 14.89
N ARG A 227 2.16 -4.73 13.90
CA ARG A 227 1.39 -4.69 12.64
C ARG A 227 1.73 -5.88 11.76
N GLU A 228 3.02 -6.22 11.66
CA GLU A 228 3.51 -7.40 10.95
C GLU A 228 2.91 -8.68 11.53
N VAL A 229 2.96 -8.87 12.86
CA VAL A 229 2.41 -10.04 13.55
C VAL A 229 0.92 -10.26 13.21
N ILE A 230 0.14 -9.18 13.15
CA ILE A 230 -1.26 -9.25 12.77
C ILE A 230 -1.40 -9.62 11.29
N LEU A 231 -0.69 -8.93 10.39
CA LEU A 231 -0.76 -9.19 8.95
C LEU A 231 -0.31 -10.59 8.58
N LYS A 232 0.77 -11.10 9.18
CA LYS A 232 1.29 -12.46 8.97
C LYS A 232 0.20 -13.51 9.15
N ARG A 233 -0.58 -13.41 10.24
CA ARG A 233 -1.67 -14.36 10.50
C ARG A 233 -2.73 -14.32 9.39
N PHE A 234 -3.19 -13.14 9.00
CA PHE A 234 -4.20 -13.00 7.96
C PHE A 234 -3.68 -13.32 6.56
N ALA A 235 -2.41 -13.04 6.29
CA ALA A 235 -1.75 -13.42 5.04
C ALA A 235 -1.67 -14.95 4.91
N ARG A 236 -1.40 -15.67 6.02
CA ARG A 236 -1.41 -17.15 6.05
C ARG A 236 -2.79 -17.70 5.73
N ASP A 237 -3.84 -17.21 6.40
CA ASP A 237 -5.22 -17.67 6.17
C ASP A 237 -5.63 -17.45 4.70
N LEU A 238 -5.26 -16.29 4.14
CA LEU A 238 -5.54 -15.97 2.75
C LEU A 238 -4.73 -16.82 1.77
N ALA A 239 -3.44 -17.06 2.05
CA ALA A 239 -2.60 -17.93 1.25
C ALA A 239 -3.14 -19.38 1.23
N GLN A 240 -3.69 -19.86 2.34
CA GLN A 240 -4.35 -21.15 2.41
C GLN A 240 -5.61 -21.18 1.55
N GLU A 241 -6.46 -20.16 1.62
CA GLU A 241 -7.66 -20.05 0.77
C GLU A 241 -7.32 -20.03 -0.72
N LYS A 242 -6.22 -19.37 -1.10
CA LYS A 242 -5.76 -19.20 -2.49
C LYS A 242 -4.86 -20.34 -3.00
N GLY A 243 -4.51 -21.32 -2.16
CA GLY A 243 -3.58 -22.38 -2.54
C GLY A 243 -2.13 -21.92 -2.71
N MET A 244 -1.75 -20.81 -2.07
CA MET A 244 -0.41 -20.17 -2.17
C MET A 244 0.48 -20.45 -0.95
N MET A 245 0.23 -21.57 -0.25
CA MET A 245 1.01 -21.91 0.96
C MET A 245 2.49 -22.17 0.68
N LYS A 246 2.85 -22.55 -0.54
CA LYS A 246 4.26 -22.73 -0.92
C LYS A 246 5.02 -21.41 -0.92
N GLU A 247 4.41 -20.37 -1.50
CA GLU A 247 4.95 -19.01 -1.47
C GLU A 247 4.99 -18.47 -0.04
N PHE A 248 3.93 -18.65 0.72
CA PHE A 248 3.87 -18.19 2.10
C PHE A 248 4.95 -18.84 2.97
N ALA A 249 5.19 -20.16 2.81
CA ALA A 249 6.25 -20.87 3.52
C ALA A 249 7.65 -20.31 3.18
N LEU A 250 7.88 -19.84 1.94
CA LEU A 250 9.12 -19.18 1.60
C LEU A 250 9.30 -17.86 2.37
N TYR A 251 8.23 -17.06 2.55
CA TYR A 251 8.31 -15.85 3.39
C TYR A 251 8.69 -16.20 4.83
N GLU A 252 8.05 -17.19 5.43
CA GLU A 252 8.37 -17.63 6.80
C GLU A 252 9.80 -18.16 6.93
N LEU A 253 10.29 -18.89 5.92
CA LEU A 253 11.65 -19.39 5.88
C LEU A 253 12.67 -18.27 5.79
N VAL A 254 12.45 -17.29 4.89
CA VAL A 254 13.32 -16.12 4.72
C VAL A 254 13.36 -15.29 5.99
N GLU A 255 12.22 -15.01 6.63
CA GLU A 255 12.16 -14.28 7.90
C GLU A 255 13.05 -14.94 8.95
N ARG A 256 12.85 -16.23 9.21
CA ARG A 256 13.62 -16.99 10.20
C ARG A 256 15.12 -17.01 9.90
N LEU A 257 15.50 -17.32 8.66
CA LEU A 257 16.92 -17.38 8.28
C LEU A 257 17.60 -16.01 8.37
N VAL A 258 16.92 -14.95 8.03
CA VAL A 258 17.50 -13.59 8.14
C VAL A 258 17.66 -13.15 9.58
N GLU A 259 16.70 -13.48 10.45
CA GLU A 259 16.85 -13.24 11.89
C GLU A 259 18.08 -13.97 12.44
N ASP A 260 18.24 -15.26 12.13
CA ASP A 260 19.39 -16.08 12.57
C ASP A 260 20.73 -15.52 12.02
N LEU A 261 20.79 -15.15 10.74
CA LEU A 261 21.98 -14.61 10.09
C LEU A 261 22.39 -13.24 10.66
N LEU A 262 21.42 -12.35 10.90
CA LEU A 262 21.71 -11.01 11.39
C LEU A 262 21.97 -11.00 12.90
N TRP A 263 21.33 -11.86 13.69
CA TRP A 263 21.60 -11.96 15.12
C TRP A 263 22.95 -12.58 15.44
N SER A 264 23.45 -13.47 14.57
CA SER A 264 24.75 -14.11 14.73
C SER A 264 25.93 -13.23 14.28
N SER A 265 25.68 -12.14 13.55
CA SER A 265 26.73 -11.25 13.07
C SER A 265 27.12 -10.22 14.15
N ALA A 266 28.41 -10.17 14.49
CA ALA A 266 28.95 -9.26 15.52
C ALA A 266 28.79 -7.75 15.24
N ASP A 267 28.43 -7.40 14.00
CA ASP A 267 28.26 -6.00 13.55
C ASP A 267 26.85 -5.44 13.80
N PHE A 268 25.85 -6.28 14.10
CA PHE A 268 24.50 -5.82 14.37
C PHE A 268 24.26 -5.66 15.87
N SER A 269 24.43 -4.44 16.37
CA SER A 269 24.16 -4.08 17.77
C SER A 269 22.67 -4.05 18.14
N LYS A 270 21.76 -4.36 17.20
CA LYS A 270 20.30 -4.36 17.40
C LYS A 270 19.69 -5.61 16.77
N ASN A 271 18.79 -6.25 17.50
CA ASN A 271 17.93 -7.28 16.94
C ASN A 271 17.14 -6.72 15.74
N VAL A 272 16.97 -7.54 14.71
CA VAL A 272 16.24 -7.19 13.50
C VAL A 272 15.01 -8.07 13.42
N CYS A 273 13.85 -7.48 13.20
CA CYS A 273 12.58 -8.19 13.00
C CYS A 273 11.96 -7.80 11.65
N ALA A 274 11.05 -8.64 11.16
CA ALA A 274 10.23 -8.27 10.01
C ALA A 274 9.37 -7.05 10.34
N ASN A 275 9.23 -6.15 9.37
CA ASN A 275 8.35 -4.99 9.46
C ASN A 275 7.06 -5.20 8.66
N VAL A 276 6.14 -4.24 8.71
CA VAL A 276 4.83 -4.34 8.07
C VAL A 276 4.91 -4.61 6.56
N ASP A 277 5.95 -4.13 5.87
CA ASP A 277 6.11 -4.30 4.43
C ASP A 277 6.46 -5.74 4.04
N PHE A 278 7.05 -6.52 4.93
CA PHE A 278 7.48 -7.88 4.64
C PHE A 278 6.31 -8.79 4.23
N TYR A 279 5.25 -8.85 5.04
CA TYR A 279 4.06 -9.66 4.74
C TYR A 279 2.99 -8.91 3.94
N SER A 280 3.08 -7.59 3.80
CA SER A 280 2.13 -6.84 2.98
C SER A 280 2.19 -7.26 1.51
N VAL A 281 3.35 -7.60 0.99
CA VAL A 281 3.51 -8.17 -0.36
C VAL A 281 2.76 -9.48 -0.51
N SER A 282 2.84 -10.38 0.48
CA SER A 282 2.20 -11.69 0.43
C SER A 282 0.66 -11.57 0.27
N TYR A 283 0.00 -10.72 1.07
CA TYR A 283 -1.45 -10.56 0.92
C TYR A 283 -1.83 -9.78 -0.35
N ILE A 284 -1.03 -8.80 -0.78
CA ILE A 284 -1.25 -8.07 -2.04
C ILE A 284 -1.26 -9.05 -3.22
N LEU A 285 -0.29 -9.97 -3.27
CA LEU A 285 -0.24 -11.02 -4.29
C LEU A 285 -1.47 -11.94 -4.22
N CYS A 286 -1.87 -12.37 -3.02
CA CYS A 286 -3.05 -13.21 -2.82
C CYS A 286 -4.36 -12.50 -3.21
N LEU A 287 -4.46 -11.18 -2.99
CA LEU A 287 -5.59 -10.36 -3.39
C LEU A 287 -5.58 -10.01 -4.89
N VAL A 288 -4.48 -10.28 -5.59
CA VAL A 288 -4.27 -9.85 -6.99
C VAL A 288 -4.51 -8.34 -7.13
N ILE A 289 -4.02 -7.57 -6.17
CA ILE A 289 -4.00 -6.11 -6.24
C ILE A 289 -2.77 -5.71 -7.08
N PRO A 290 -2.96 -4.91 -8.11
CA PRO A 290 -1.90 -4.52 -9.04
C PRO A 290 -0.92 -3.53 -8.45
#